data_862b2aed471e03d147786e0acd6b6ad1
#
_entry.id   862b2aed471e03d147786e0acd6b6ad1
#
_cell.length_a   1.000
_cell.length_b   1.000
_cell.length_c   1.000
_cell.angle_alpha   90.00
_cell.angle_beta   90.00
_cell.angle_gamma   90.00
#
_symmetry.space_group_name_H-M   'P 1'
#
loop_
_entity.id
_entity.type
_entity.pdbx_description
1 polymer ?
#
loop_
_entity_poly.entity_id
_entity_poly.type
_entity_poly.pdbx_seq_one_letter_code
_entity_poly.pdbx_strand_id
1 'polypeptide(L)'
;MRVAQPFKRLSTAHPAPILFNSLEAWLSHLETAHPVGIDMGLERISRVKAALDLHFDCPVITVAGTNGKGSTCAYLESILLASGYRVGCHTSPHLLTFNERARINGEDVKDALLLESFTAVENARVSLLDAPTLTYFEFT
;
A
#
# COMPACT_ATOMS: atom_id res chain seq x y z
N MET A 1 -15.04 -1.57 54.71
CA MET A 1 -15.47 -2.48 53.62
C MET A 1 -15.41 -1.72 52.31
N ARG A 2 -14.34 -1.88 51.48
CA ARG A 2 -14.19 -1.21 50.17
C ARG A 2 -14.83 -2.11 49.12
N VAL A 3 -15.89 -1.63 48.50
CA VAL A 3 -16.56 -2.31 47.40
C VAL A 3 -15.68 -2.14 46.17
N ALA A 4 -15.17 -3.24 45.58
CA ALA A 4 -14.42 -3.25 44.36
C ALA A 4 -15.33 -2.84 43.22
N GLN A 5 -14.93 -1.82 42.46
CA GLN A 5 -15.59 -1.40 41.22
C GLN A 5 -15.40 -2.47 40.17
N PRO A 6 -16.41 -2.82 39.35
CA PRO A 6 -16.25 -3.78 38.29
C PRO A 6 -15.34 -3.24 37.21
N PHE A 7 -14.37 -4.06 36.80
CA PHE A 7 -13.50 -3.79 35.65
C PHE A 7 -14.37 -3.50 34.42
N LYS A 8 -14.30 -2.26 33.90
CA LYS A 8 -14.84 -1.94 32.60
C LYS A 8 -14.10 -2.80 31.56
N ARG A 9 -14.77 -3.78 30.97
CA ARG A 9 -14.28 -4.45 29.77
C ARG A 9 -14.08 -3.38 28.72
N LEU A 10 -12.82 -3.10 28.35
CA LEU A 10 -12.49 -2.36 27.16
C LEU A 10 -13.07 -3.16 25.99
N SER A 11 -13.99 -2.52 25.25
CA SER A 11 -14.50 -3.07 24.01
C SER A 11 -13.32 -3.23 23.04
N THR A 12 -12.98 -4.45 22.68
CA THR A 12 -11.96 -4.78 21.67
C THR A 12 -12.55 -4.73 20.26
N ALA A 13 -13.50 -3.82 20.02
CA ALA A 13 -14.04 -3.64 18.69
C ALA A 13 -12.97 -2.99 17.81
N HIS A 14 -12.47 -3.72 16.82
CA HIS A 14 -11.67 -3.16 15.76
C HIS A 14 -12.48 -2.09 15.01
N PRO A 15 -11.87 -0.99 14.56
CA PRO A 15 -12.57 -0.03 13.71
C PRO A 15 -13.04 -0.72 12.43
N ALA A 16 -14.20 -0.31 11.93
CA ALA A 16 -14.66 -0.79 10.64
C ALA A 16 -13.76 -0.26 9.52
N PRO A 17 -13.48 -1.06 8.48
CA PRO A 17 -12.70 -0.60 7.33
C PRO A 17 -13.44 0.52 6.59
N ILE A 18 -12.68 1.52 6.13
CA ILE A 18 -13.19 2.55 5.25
C ILE A 18 -13.02 2.04 3.81
N LEU A 19 -14.13 1.93 3.06
CA LEU A 19 -14.12 1.41 1.69
C LEU A 19 -14.72 2.43 0.73
N PHE A 20 -14.10 2.58 -0.43
CA PHE A 20 -14.56 3.46 -1.50
C PHE A 20 -14.76 2.67 -2.80
N ASN A 21 -15.70 3.14 -3.63
CA ASN A 21 -16.08 2.49 -4.89
C ASN A 21 -15.35 3.08 -6.11
N SER A 22 -14.50 4.09 -5.92
CA SER A 22 -13.71 4.70 -6.99
C SER A 22 -12.29 4.96 -6.54
N LEU A 23 -11.35 4.92 -7.49
CA LEU A 23 -9.94 5.22 -7.25
C LEU A 23 -9.76 6.68 -6.77
N GLU A 24 -10.47 7.62 -7.39
CA GLU A 24 -10.43 9.03 -7.00
C GLU A 24 -10.81 9.25 -5.53
N ALA A 25 -11.90 8.60 -5.06
CA ALA A 25 -12.32 8.69 -3.67
C ALA A 25 -11.29 8.10 -2.70
N TRP A 26 -10.66 6.98 -3.08
CA TRP A 26 -9.55 6.41 -2.32
C TRP A 26 -8.36 7.37 -2.22
N LEU A 27 -7.89 7.90 -3.36
CA LEU A 27 -6.73 8.78 -3.40
C LEU A 27 -6.97 10.07 -2.61
N SER A 28 -8.16 10.68 -2.76
CA SER A 28 -8.55 11.87 -1.98
C SER A 28 -8.58 11.59 -0.47
N HIS A 29 -9.07 10.42 -0.05
CA HIS A 29 -9.05 10.02 1.35
C HIS A 29 -7.61 9.86 1.86
N LEU A 30 -6.76 9.18 1.11
CA LEU A 30 -5.38 8.88 1.51
C LEU A 30 -4.51 10.12 1.66
N GLU A 31 -4.81 11.22 0.94
CA GLU A 31 -4.10 12.50 1.11
C GLU A 31 -4.22 13.07 2.53
N THR A 32 -5.27 12.71 3.26
CA THR A 32 -5.56 13.23 4.61
C THR A 32 -5.58 12.15 5.69
N ALA A 33 -5.41 10.88 5.32
CA ALA A 33 -5.52 9.74 6.24
C ALA A 33 -4.42 9.69 7.32
N HIS A 34 -3.28 10.33 7.05
CA HIS A 34 -2.17 10.43 8.00
C HIS A 34 -1.87 11.90 8.33
N PRO A 35 -1.63 12.26 9.61
CA PRO A 35 -1.44 13.66 10.01
C PRO A 35 -0.16 14.29 9.46
N VAL A 36 0.81 13.49 9.03
CA VAL A 36 2.09 13.94 8.48
C VAL A 36 2.28 13.34 7.09
N GLY A 37 2.57 14.18 6.09
CA GLY A 37 2.72 13.73 4.69
C GLY A 37 3.95 12.82 4.48
N ILE A 38 5.01 12.98 5.29
CA ILE A 38 6.23 12.15 5.24
C ILE A 38 6.55 11.70 6.67
N ASP A 39 6.55 10.40 6.88
CA ASP A 39 7.00 9.75 8.11
C ASP A 39 7.96 8.61 7.75
N MET A 40 9.22 8.71 8.17
CA MET A 40 10.32 7.85 7.72
C MET A 40 10.38 6.49 8.42
N GLY A 41 9.46 6.19 9.33
CA GLY A 41 9.41 4.90 10.03
C GLY A 41 8.93 3.78 9.12
N LEU A 42 9.49 2.56 9.29
CA LEU A 42 9.05 1.35 8.60
C LEU A 42 8.17 0.44 9.47
N GLU A 43 7.97 0.79 10.74
CA GLU A 43 7.28 -0.07 11.69
C GLU A 43 5.80 -0.28 11.32
N ARG A 44 5.09 0.79 10.97
CA ARG A 44 3.67 0.74 10.60
C ARG A 44 3.43 -0.14 9.38
N ILE A 45 4.17 0.15 8.29
CA ILE A 45 4.03 -0.62 7.04
C ILE A 45 4.46 -2.08 7.21
N SER A 46 5.48 -2.36 8.02
CA SER A 46 5.92 -3.73 8.31
C SER A 46 4.84 -4.55 9.02
N ARG A 47 4.11 -3.93 9.93
CA ARG A 47 3.00 -4.57 10.64
C ARG A 47 1.82 -4.85 9.72
N VAL A 48 1.47 -3.90 8.85
CA VAL A 48 0.38 -4.09 7.87
C VAL A 48 0.79 -5.14 6.83
N LYS A 49 2.03 -5.12 6.34
CA LYS A 49 2.57 -6.17 5.46
C LYS A 49 2.48 -7.56 6.09
N ALA A 50 2.82 -7.68 7.38
CA ALA A 50 2.71 -8.94 8.09
C ALA A 50 1.24 -9.40 8.23
N ALA A 51 0.30 -8.46 8.47
CA ALA A 51 -1.13 -8.77 8.54
C ALA A 51 -1.72 -9.17 7.16
N LEU A 52 -1.13 -8.67 6.06
CA LEU A 52 -1.44 -9.09 4.69
C LEU A 52 -0.87 -10.45 4.32
N ASP A 53 0.04 -11.00 5.12
CA ASP A 53 0.83 -12.20 4.80
C ASP A 53 1.53 -12.09 3.42
N LEU A 54 2.00 -10.88 3.10
CA LEU A 54 2.56 -10.57 1.79
C LEU A 54 4.00 -11.05 1.67
N HIS A 55 4.21 -12.06 0.82
CA HIS A 55 5.51 -12.63 0.49
C HIS A 55 5.79 -12.50 -1.01
N PHE A 56 7.05 -12.28 -1.36
CA PHE A 56 7.51 -12.25 -2.74
C PHE A 56 8.40 -13.47 -3.00
N ASP A 57 7.90 -14.41 -3.78
CA ASP A 57 8.64 -15.61 -4.21
C ASP A 57 9.38 -15.36 -5.54
N CYS A 58 9.72 -14.10 -5.81
CA CYS A 58 10.42 -13.68 -7.03
C CYS A 58 11.55 -12.70 -6.69
N PRO A 59 12.56 -12.57 -7.57
CA PRO A 59 13.57 -11.53 -7.42
C PRO A 59 12.94 -10.13 -7.41
N VAL A 60 13.34 -9.31 -6.44
CA VAL A 60 12.94 -7.90 -6.35
C VAL A 60 14.15 -7.03 -6.65
N ILE A 61 14.05 -6.21 -7.70
CA ILE A 61 15.10 -5.29 -8.13
C ILE A 61 14.70 -3.88 -7.71
N THR A 62 15.47 -3.30 -6.79
CA THR A 62 15.24 -1.92 -6.33
C THR A 62 16.17 -0.96 -7.05
N VAL A 63 15.60 0.05 -7.73
CA VAL A 63 16.32 1.10 -8.43
C VAL A 63 16.31 2.38 -7.60
N ALA A 64 17.48 2.82 -7.14
CA ALA A 64 17.66 4.04 -6.38
C ALA A 64 18.54 5.04 -7.14
N GLY A 65 18.36 6.33 -6.86
CA GLY A 65 19.15 7.40 -7.47
C GLY A 65 18.39 8.72 -7.55
N THR A 66 19.09 9.80 -7.87
CA THR A 66 18.51 11.12 -8.02
C THR A 66 17.73 11.24 -9.33
N ASN A 67 18.35 10.82 -10.45
CA ASN A 67 17.78 10.89 -11.79
C ASN A 67 17.81 9.52 -12.47
N GLY A 68 16.98 9.35 -13.52
CA GLY A 68 17.00 8.17 -14.39
C GLY A 68 16.35 6.90 -13.82
N LYS A 69 15.79 6.92 -12.60
CA LYS A 69 15.15 5.76 -11.99
C LYS A 69 14.06 5.16 -12.88
N GLY A 70 13.11 5.99 -13.32
CA GLY A 70 12.01 5.55 -14.21
C GLY A 70 12.51 4.97 -15.53
N SER A 71 13.50 5.61 -16.16
CA SER A 71 14.11 5.10 -17.39
C SER A 71 14.79 3.75 -17.18
N THR A 72 15.51 3.59 -16.06
CA THR A 72 16.15 2.31 -15.71
C THR A 72 15.10 1.22 -15.50
N CYS A 73 14.01 1.50 -14.78
CA CYS A 73 12.90 0.56 -14.62
C CYS A 73 12.29 0.17 -15.96
N ALA A 74 12.06 1.14 -16.86
CA ALA A 74 11.50 0.88 -18.19
C ALA A 74 12.40 0.00 -19.06
N TYR A 75 13.73 0.21 -19.02
CA TYR A 75 14.68 -0.65 -19.72
C TYR A 75 14.71 -2.07 -19.14
N LEU A 76 14.75 -2.21 -17.80
CA LEU A 76 14.74 -3.51 -17.15
C LEU A 76 13.45 -4.27 -17.48
N GLU A 77 12.31 -3.61 -17.39
CA GLU A 77 11.01 -4.19 -17.75
C GLU A 77 11.02 -4.69 -19.19
N SER A 78 11.44 -3.85 -20.15
CA SER A 78 11.50 -4.22 -21.56
C SER A 78 12.43 -5.40 -21.84
N ILE A 79 13.61 -5.45 -21.22
CA ILE A 79 14.58 -6.55 -21.37
C ILE A 79 14.02 -7.85 -20.81
N LEU A 80 13.43 -7.79 -19.61
CA LEU A 80 12.88 -8.99 -18.95
C LEU A 80 11.66 -9.54 -19.70
N LEU A 81 10.78 -8.67 -20.21
CA LEU A 81 9.64 -9.08 -21.03
C LEU A 81 10.11 -9.72 -22.35
N ALA A 82 11.09 -9.10 -23.03
CA ALA A 82 11.68 -9.67 -24.25
C ALA A 82 12.36 -11.01 -24.00
N SER A 83 12.81 -11.27 -22.78
CA SER A 83 13.40 -12.54 -22.34
C SER A 83 12.35 -13.57 -21.90
N GLY A 84 11.06 -13.26 -22.00
CA GLY A 84 9.96 -14.18 -21.66
C GLY A 84 9.57 -14.24 -20.18
N TYR A 85 10.07 -13.32 -19.36
CA TYR A 85 9.67 -13.25 -17.94
C TYR A 85 8.33 -12.50 -17.77
N ARG A 86 7.62 -12.86 -16.71
CA ARG A 86 6.51 -12.05 -16.21
C ARG A 86 7.07 -10.99 -15.28
N VAL A 87 6.69 -9.73 -15.51
CA VAL A 87 7.27 -8.59 -14.80
C VAL A 87 6.17 -7.78 -14.13
N GLY A 88 6.32 -7.52 -12.83
CA GLY A 88 5.64 -6.45 -12.14
C GLY A 88 6.59 -5.25 -12.01
N CYS A 89 6.14 -4.05 -12.31
CA CYS A 89 6.94 -2.84 -12.19
C CYS A 89 6.18 -1.80 -11.35
N HIS A 90 6.84 -1.28 -10.29
CA HIS A 90 6.31 -0.16 -9.52
C HIS A 90 7.21 1.05 -9.68
N THR A 91 6.63 2.20 -10.03
CA THR A 91 7.34 3.47 -10.20
C THR A 91 6.57 4.63 -9.57
N SER A 92 7.30 5.65 -9.12
CA SER A 92 6.71 6.91 -8.63
C SER A 92 7.62 8.10 -8.95
N PRO A 93 7.04 9.30 -9.14
CA PRO A 93 5.62 9.61 -9.26
C PRO A 93 5.03 9.15 -10.60
N HIS A 94 3.70 9.21 -10.75
CA HIS A 94 3.02 9.10 -12.04
C HIS A 94 3.06 10.44 -12.80
N LEU A 95 2.80 10.43 -14.09
CA LEU A 95 2.78 11.62 -14.94
C LEU A 95 1.34 12.10 -15.24
N LEU A 96 0.46 11.20 -15.60
CA LEU A 96 -0.92 11.50 -16.00
C LEU A 96 -1.93 10.82 -15.07
N THR A 97 -1.81 9.52 -14.86
CA THR A 97 -2.76 8.73 -14.07
C THR A 97 -2.06 7.92 -12.99
N PHE A 98 -2.75 7.71 -11.88
CA PHE A 98 -2.21 6.92 -10.77
C PHE A 98 -1.81 5.50 -11.18
N ASN A 99 -2.53 4.91 -12.16
CA ASN A 99 -2.33 3.55 -12.65
C ASN A 99 -0.93 3.29 -13.18
N GLU A 100 -0.26 4.33 -13.73
CA GLU A 100 1.14 4.27 -14.18
C GLU A 100 2.12 3.79 -13.11
N ARG A 101 1.75 3.92 -11.82
CA ARG A 101 2.60 3.50 -10.70
C ARG A 101 2.75 1.99 -10.60
N ALA A 102 1.81 1.24 -11.13
CA ALA A 102 1.84 -0.23 -11.08
C ALA A 102 1.56 -0.79 -12.47
N ARG A 103 2.53 -1.53 -13.01
CA ARG A 103 2.41 -2.20 -14.30
C ARG A 103 2.62 -3.69 -14.16
N ILE A 104 1.86 -4.44 -14.94
CA ILE A 104 2.01 -5.89 -15.05
C ILE A 104 2.23 -6.23 -16.52
N ASN A 105 3.37 -6.82 -16.83
CA ASN A 105 3.79 -7.19 -18.18
C ASN A 105 3.74 -6.03 -19.19
N GLY A 106 4.15 -4.83 -18.76
CA GLY A 106 4.23 -3.62 -19.58
C GLY A 106 2.93 -2.83 -19.69
N GLU A 107 1.84 -3.30 -19.11
CA GLU A 107 0.54 -2.61 -19.13
C GLU A 107 0.21 -2.03 -17.75
N ASP A 108 -0.32 -0.82 -17.73
CA ASP A 108 -0.80 -0.18 -16.50
C ASP A 108 -1.95 -0.98 -15.92
N VAL A 109 -1.97 -1.14 -14.59
CA VAL A 109 -3.04 -1.84 -13.91
C VAL A 109 -4.36 -1.06 -14.01
N LYS A 110 -5.47 -1.78 -14.07
CA LYS A 110 -6.82 -1.19 -14.11
C LYS A 110 -7.26 -0.79 -12.70
N ASP A 111 -8.16 0.20 -12.62
CA ASP A 111 -8.75 0.66 -11.36
C ASP A 111 -9.29 -0.48 -10.51
N ALA A 112 -9.94 -1.47 -11.11
CA ALA A 112 -10.49 -2.60 -10.38
C ALA A 112 -9.45 -3.34 -9.54
N LEU A 113 -8.23 -3.56 -10.07
CA LEU A 113 -7.15 -4.20 -9.33
C LEU A 113 -6.61 -3.30 -8.20
N LEU A 114 -6.51 -1.98 -8.44
CA LEU A 114 -6.12 -1.03 -7.42
C LEU A 114 -7.14 -0.97 -6.27
N LEU A 115 -8.43 -0.94 -6.59
CA LEU A 115 -9.51 -0.94 -5.60
C LEU A 115 -9.50 -2.21 -4.74
N GLU A 116 -9.30 -3.36 -5.36
CA GLU A 116 -9.15 -4.64 -4.65
C GLU A 116 -7.93 -4.60 -3.72
N SER A 117 -6.78 -4.13 -4.21
CA SER A 117 -5.55 -4.03 -3.44
C SER A 117 -5.69 -3.05 -2.27
N PHE A 118 -6.28 -1.87 -2.48
CA PHE A 118 -6.53 -0.90 -1.42
C PHE A 118 -7.48 -1.42 -0.36
N THR A 119 -8.51 -2.15 -0.78
CA THR A 119 -9.44 -2.83 0.13
C THR A 119 -8.70 -3.88 0.99
N ALA A 120 -7.79 -4.65 0.40
CA ALA A 120 -6.99 -5.62 1.13
C ALA A 120 -6.07 -4.96 2.16
N VAL A 121 -5.38 -3.88 1.78
CA VAL A 121 -4.52 -3.09 2.68
C VAL A 121 -5.32 -2.52 3.85
N GLU A 122 -6.49 -1.93 3.57
CA GLU A 122 -7.35 -1.36 4.61
C GLU A 122 -7.85 -2.43 5.59
N ASN A 123 -8.30 -3.57 5.08
CA ASN A 123 -8.74 -4.69 5.92
C ASN A 123 -7.60 -5.19 6.83
N ALA A 124 -6.39 -5.32 6.29
CA ALA A 124 -5.22 -5.72 7.07
C ALA A 124 -4.88 -4.67 8.13
N ARG A 125 -4.92 -3.39 7.79
CA ARG A 125 -4.65 -2.28 8.69
C ARG A 125 -5.61 -2.26 9.87
N VAL A 126 -6.91 -2.37 9.63
CA VAL A 126 -7.94 -2.34 10.70
C VAL A 126 -8.01 -3.65 11.49
N SER A 127 -7.44 -4.74 11.00
CA SER A 127 -7.32 -5.98 11.77
C SER A 127 -6.30 -5.87 12.91
N LEU A 128 -5.40 -4.89 12.85
CA LEU A 128 -4.46 -4.60 13.92
C LEU A 128 -5.16 -3.82 15.05
N LEU A 129 -4.83 -4.14 16.29
CA LEU A 129 -5.51 -3.65 17.52
C LEU A 129 -5.57 -2.12 17.60
N ASP A 130 -4.53 -1.42 17.12
CA ASP A 130 -4.40 0.02 17.13
C ASP A 130 -4.68 0.66 15.76
N ALA A 131 -5.00 -0.14 14.73
CA ALA A 131 -5.31 0.29 13.39
C ALA A 131 -4.41 1.47 12.92
N PRO A 132 -3.08 1.25 12.76
CA PRO A 132 -2.13 2.33 12.53
C PRO A 132 -2.50 3.13 11.27
N THR A 133 -2.33 4.45 11.31
CA THR A 133 -2.47 5.28 10.11
C THR A 133 -1.23 5.09 9.23
N LEU A 134 -1.43 5.08 7.91
CA LEU A 134 -0.35 5.02 6.92
C LEU A 134 -0.30 6.33 6.14
N THR A 135 0.91 6.79 5.81
CA THR A 135 1.05 7.89 4.85
C THR A 135 0.53 7.45 3.49
N TYR A 136 0.22 8.41 2.62
CA TYR A 136 -0.19 8.14 1.24
C TYR A 136 0.75 7.14 0.55
N PHE A 137 2.07 7.34 0.69
CA PHE A 137 3.08 6.49 0.04
C PHE A 137 3.18 5.09 0.66
N GLU A 138 2.99 4.98 1.98
CA GLU A 138 3.01 3.67 2.64
C GLU A 138 1.78 2.82 2.30
N PHE A 139 0.64 3.47 2.03
CA PHE A 139 -0.60 2.78 1.70
C PHE A 139 -0.62 2.29 0.25
N THR A 140 -0.11 3.12 -0.67
CA THR A 140 -0.15 2.90 -2.13
C THR A 140 1.06 2.14 -2.65
#